data_27d5a80a1a729e887bfc6d37e3985d29
#
_entry.id   27d5a80a1a729e887bfc6d37e3985d29
#
_cell.length_a   1.000
_cell.length_b   1.000
_cell.length_c   1.000
_cell.angle_alpha   90.00
_cell.angle_beta   90.00
_cell.angle_gamma   90.00
#
_symmetry.space_group_name_H-M   'P 1'
#
loop_
_entity.id
_entity.type
_entity.pdbx_description
1 polymer ?
#
loop_
_entity_poly.entity_id
_entity_poly.type
_entity_poly.pdbx_seq_one_letter_code
_entity_poly.pdbx_strand_id
1 'polypeptide(L)'
;MSYCPVAGIDVSKRFSDMCILSPDNKIFAQEKIYHDETSINRANALLQKAERLFFSKPVIVMESTSHYHLILFQFFSEHGYDVIVVNPLQSNSMKDFSIRKRKTDRVDAFKLAMMYRTKTLRPSQIPQTATRALRQLCRHRAELLNDVSSYKNRLTALLDQTFPGYDKVF
;
A
#
# COMPACT_ATOMS: atom_id res chain seq x y z
N MET A 1 -3.86 -19.77 19.92
CA MET A 1 -3.66 -18.41 19.39
C MET A 1 -2.19 -18.30 18.99
N SER A 2 -1.89 -17.92 17.76
CA SER A 2 -0.49 -17.78 17.32
C SER A 2 0.13 -16.55 18.03
N TYR A 3 1.07 -16.80 18.91
CA TYR A 3 1.82 -15.77 19.63
C TYR A 3 3.05 -15.30 18.85
N CYS A 4 2.88 -15.06 17.53
CA CYS A 4 3.97 -14.52 16.70
C CYS A 4 4.08 -12.98 16.86
N PRO A 5 5.25 -12.37 16.69
CA PRO A 5 5.36 -10.92 16.55
C PRO A 5 4.58 -10.45 15.31
N VAL A 6 4.09 -9.21 15.34
CA VAL A 6 3.35 -8.61 14.21
C VAL A 6 3.91 -7.25 13.88
N ALA A 7 4.24 -7.02 12.63
CA ALA A 7 4.67 -5.73 12.13
C ALA A 7 3.56 -5.07 11.32
N GLY A 8 3.08 -3.92 11.76
CA GLY A 8 2.20 -3.06 10.95
C GLY A 8 3.05 -2.06 10.17
N ILE A 9 2.74 -1.86 8.90
CA ILE A 9 3.41 -0.88 8.03
C ILE A 9 2.37 0.05 7.42
N ASP A 10 2.39 1.32 7.82
CA ASP A 10 1.63 2.37 7.18
C ASP A 10 2.44 2.93 6.00
N VAL A 11 1.92 2.72 4.78
CA VAL A 11 2.64 3.00 3.53
C VAL A 11 2.25 4.35 2.97
N SER A 12 3.24 5.21 2.73
CA SER A 12 3.04 6.49 2.05
C SER A 12 4.04 6.70 0.90
N LYS A 13 3.88 7.77 0.15
CA LYS A 13 4.70 8.07 -1.04
C LYS A 13 6.18 8.26 -0.73
N ARG A 14 6.53 8.93 0.35
CA ARG A 14 7.92 9.33 0.65
C ARG A 14 8.61 8.39 1.61
N PHE A 15 7.87 7.82 2.53
CA PHE A 15 8.34 6.92 3.56
C PHE A 15 7.18 6.06 4.07
N SER A 16 7.50 4.99 4.75
CA SER A 16 6.53 4.17 5.46
C SER A 16 6.91 4.11 6.93
N ASP A 17 5.93 4.10 7.83
CA ASP A 17 6.16 3.89 9.26
C ASP A 17 5.89 2.43 9.60
N MET A 18 6.85 1.78 10.25
CA MET A 18 6.73 0.39 10.73
C MET A 18 6.65 0.36 12.24
N CYS A 19 5.74 -0.44 12.77
CA CYS A 19 5.63 -0.74 14.20
C CYS A 19 5.59 -2.25 14.40
N ILE A 20 6.55 -2.79 15.12
CA ILE A 20 6.63 -4.22 15.45
C ILE A 20 6.08 -4.41 16.87
N LEU A 21 5.08 -5.29 17.00
CA LEU A 21 4.52 -5.72 18.27
C LEU A 21 5.09 -7.07 18.67
N SER A 22 5.44 -7.19 19.95
CA SER A 22 5.76 -8.45 20.59
C SER A 22 4.52 -9.35 20.72
N PRO A 23 4.66 -10.63 21.06
CA PRO A 23 3.54 -11.53 21.27
C PRO A 23 2.53 -11.06 22.33
N ASP A 24 2.96 -10.30 23.32
CA ASP A 24 2.16 -9.70 24.39
C ASP A 24 1.61 -8.29 24.06
N ASN A 25 1.62 -7.92 22.77
CA ASN A 25 1.09 -6.65 22.24
C ASN A 25 1.82 -5.38 22.68
N LYS A 26 3.04 -5.48 23.21
CA LYS A 26 3.88 -4.32 23.51
C LYS A 26 4.67 -3.92 22.27
N ILE A 27 4.95 -2.65 22.15
CA ILE A 27 5.80 -2.13 21.07
C ILE A 27 7.23 -2.63 21.30
N PHE A 28 7.73 -3.46 20.39
CA PHE A 28 9.10 -3.94 20.38
C PHE A 28 10.04 -2.94 19.68
N ALA A 29 9.64 -2.45 18.50
CA ALA A 29 10.41 -1.47 17.74
C ALA A 29 9.49 -0.64 16.84
N GLN A 30 9.96 0.56 16.50
CA GLN A 30 9.37 1.42 15.49
C GLN A 30 10.47 1.93 14.59
N GLU A 31 10.24 1.93 13.27
CA GLU A 31 11.21 2.37 12.27
C GLU A 31 10.53 3.11 11.13
N LYS A 32 11.22 4.09 10.58
CA LYS A 32 10.79 4.81 9.37
C LYS A 32 11.57 4.29 8.17
N ILE A 33 10.84 3.82 7.16
CA ILE A 33 11.40 3.22 5.94
C ILE A 33 11.28 4.22 4.79
N TYR A 34 12.39 4.73 4.27
CA TYR A 34 12.43 5.72 3.19
C TYR A 34 12.39 5.14 1.77
N HIS A 35 12.04 3.89 1.60
CA HIS A 35 11.96 3.17 0.33
C HIS A 35 13.30 3.07 -0.42
N ASP A 36 14.41 3.28 0.27
CA ASP A 36 15.76 2.99 -0.18
C ASP A 36 16.24 1.64 0.40
N GLU A 37 17.22 1.03 -0.25
CA GLU A 37 17.76 -0.26 0.12
C GLU A 37 18.26 -0.29 1.57
N THR A 38 18.93 0.76 2.00
CA THR A 38 19.49 0.87 3.36
C THR A 38 18.39 0.86 4.42
N SER A 39 17.33 1.64 4.23
CA SER A 39 16.19 1.70 5.15
C SER A 39 15.39 0.39 5.18
N ILE A 40 15.18 -0.22 4.03
CA ILE A 40 14.47 -1.51 3.93
C ILE A 40 15.28 -2.60 4.64
N ASN A 41 16.60 -2.64 4.45
CA ASN A 41 17.48 -3.59 5.14
C ASN A 41 17.52 -3.36 6.65
N ARG A 42 17.47 -2.12 7.15
CA ARG A 42 17.34 -1.83 8.59
C ARG A 42 16.01 -2.36 9.15
N ALA A 43 14.92 -2.14 8.43
CA ALA A 43 13.62 -2.67 8.82
C ALA A 43 13.64 -4.22 8.88
N ASN A 44 14.26 -4.86 7.90
CA ASN A 44 14.44 -6.31 7.88
C ASN A 44 15.30 -6.81 9.06
N ALA A 45 16.38 -6.10 9.39
CA ALA A 45 17.21 -6.44 10.56
C ALA A 45 16.42 -6.40 11.88
N LEU A 46 15.49 -5.44 12.03
CA LEU A 46 14.60 -5.36 13.19
C LEU A 46 13.59 -6.54 13.22
N LEU A 47 13.06 -6.93 12.08
CA LEU A 47 12.19 -8.10 11.97
C LEU A 47 12.93 -9.39 12.32
N GLN A 48 14.15 -9.58 11.82
CA GLN A 48 15.01 -10.71 12.19
C GLN A 48 15.37 -10.72 13.67
N LYS A 49 15.60 -9.55 14.28
CA LYS A 49 15.84 -9.44 15.71
C LYS A 49 14.61 -9.88 16.51
N ALA A 50 13.40 -9.47 16.07
CA ALA A 50 12.15 -9.91 16.69
C ALA A 50 11.95 -11.43 16.52
N GLU A 51 12.23 -11.99 15.34
CA GLU A 51 12.15 -13.43 15.07
C GLU A 51 13.06 -14.24 16.02
N ARG A 52 14.31 -13.81 16.17
CA ARG A 52 15.26 -14.47 17.09
C ARG A 52 14.84 -14.37 18.54
N LEU A 53 14.35 -13.22 18.97
CA LEU A 53 13.96 -12.99 20.38
C LEU A 53 12.70 -13.76 20.75
N PHE A 54 11.73 -13.82 19.85
CA PHE A 54 10.42 -14.45 20.14
C PHE A 54 10.29 -15.86 19.57
N PHE A 55 11.36 -16.39 18.97
CA PHE A 55 11.39 -17.74 18.35
C PHE A 55 10.23 -17.98 17.38
N SER A 56 9.76 -16.92 16.74
CA SER A 56 8.65 -16.96 15.81
C SER A 56 8.78 -15.86 14.75
N LYS A 57 8.57 -16.23 13.49
CA LYS A 57 8.67 -15.30 12.37
C LYS A 57 7.56 -14.25 12.44
N PRO A 58 7.89 -12.95 12.32
CA PRO A 58 6.87 -11.88 12.31
C PRO A 58 5.92 -12.00 11.13
N VAL A 59 4.64 -11.75 11.36
CA VAL A 59 3.66 -11.49 10.30
C VAL A 59 3.68 -9.99 9.99
N ILE A 60 3.69 -9.64 8.72
CA ILE A 60 3.69 -8.26 8.27
C ILE A 60 2.31 -7.88 7.78
N VAL A 61 1.77 -6.78 8.26
CA VAL A 61 0.50 -6.21 7.81
C VAL A 61 0.74 -4.83 7.24
N MET A 62 0.36 -4.60 5.99
CA MET A 62 0.54 -3.31 5.33
C MET A 62 -0.71 -2.83 4.62
N GLU A 63 -0.88 -1.52 4.53
CA GLU A 63 -1.98 -0.90 3.79
C GLU A 63 -1.63 -0.79 2.30
N SER A 64 -2.61 -1.10 1.41
CA SER A 64 -2.44 -1.00 -0.04
C SER A 64 -2.60 0.44 -0.54
N THR A 65 -1.73 1.33 -0.12
CA THR A 65 -1.75 2.72 -0.57
C THR A 65 -1.11 2.84 -1.96
N SER A 66 -1.95 3.04 -2.99
CA SER A 66 -1.52 3.16 -4.40
C SER A 66 -0.60 2.00 -4.82
N HIS A 67 0.56 2.28 -5.43
CA HIS A 67 1.57 1.28 -5.85
C HIS A 67 2.78 1.21 -4.90
N TYR A 68 2.87 2.10 -3.91
CA TYR A 68 4.05 2.22 -3.05
C TYR A 68 4.29 0.98 -2.18
N HIS A 69 3.22 0.28 -1.77
CA HIS A 69 3.34 -0.95 -0.98
C HIS A 69 3.98 -2.12 -1.75
N LEU A 70 4.01 -2.07 -3.10
CA LEU A 70 4.44 -3.20 -3.92
C LEU A 70 5.92 -3.54 -3.75
N ILE A 71 6.78 -2.53 -3.58
CA ILE A 71 8.23 -2.71 -3.37
C ILE A 71 8.46 -3.42 -2.03
N LEU A 72 7.83 -2.94 -0.97
CA LEU A 72 7.95 -3.53 0.36
C LEU A 72 7.33 -4.93 0.40
N PHE A 73 6.17 -5.12 -0.24
CA PHE A 73 5.53 -6.42 -0.36
C PHE A 73 6.46 -7.44 -1.03
N GLN A 74 7.04 -7.08 -2.18
CA GLN A 74 7.93 -7.96 -2.92
C GLN A 74 9.16 -8.31 -2.07
N PHE A 75 9.84 -7.31 -1.53
CA PHE A 75 11.04 -7.50 -0.72
C PHE A 75 10.78 -8.44 0.46
N PHE A 76 9.76 -8.18 1.27
CA PHE A 76 9.48 -9.00 2.44
C PHE A 76 8.96 -10.39 2.09
N SER A 77 8.20 -10.54 1.00
CA SER A 77 7.77 -11.85 0.51
C SER A 77 8.94 -12.70 0.03
N GLU A 78 9.91 -12.10 -0.68
CA GLU A 78 11.14 -12.78 -1.11
C GLU A 78 12.02 -13.22 0.08
N HIS A 79 11.96 -12.49 1.21
CA HIS A 79 12.60 -12.87 2.48
C HIS A 79 11.77 -13.88 3.29
N GLY A 80 10.67 -14.38 2.71
CA GLY A 80 9.84 -15.45 3.27
C GLY A 80 8.95 -15.01 4.43
N TYR A 81 8.65 -13.71 4.60
CA TYR A 81 7.65 -13.26 5.56
C TYR A 81 6.23 -13.48 5.02
N ASP A 82 5.31 -13.77 5.93
CA ASP A 82 3.87 -13.74 5.62
C ASP A 82 3.41 -12.27 5.60
N VAL A 83 3.07 -11.78 4.39
CA VAL A 83 2.72 -10.37 4.17
C VAL A 83 1.24 -10.25 3.82
N ILE A 84 0.49 -9.63 4.71
CA ILE A 84 -0.93 -9.39 4.58
C ILE A 84 -1.15 -7.94 4.13
N VAL A 85 -1.77 -7.77 2.97
CA VAL A 85 -2.12 -6.43 2.45
C VAL A 85 -3.59 -6.14 2.74
N VAL A 86 -3.86 -4.95 3.25
CA VAL A 86 -5.20 -4.51 3.68
C VAL A 86 -5.66 -3.34 2.82
N ASN A 87 -6.95 -3.35 2.46
CA ASN A 87 -7.55 -2.21 1.76
C ASN A 87 -7.70 -1.00 2.71
N PRO A 88 -7.31 0.23 2.29
CA PRO A 88 -7.47 1.46 3.07
C PRO A 88 -8.88 1.71 3.60
N LEU A 89 -9.91 1.25 2.90
CA LEU A 89 -11.29 1.36 3.36
C LEU A 89 -11.57 0.58 4.65
N GLN A 90 -10.85 -0.53 4.86
CA GLN A 90 -11.00 -1.34 6.08
C GLN A 90 -10.27 -0.72 7.27
N SER A 91 -9.07 -0.17 7.03
CA SER A 91 -8.31 0.52 8.07
C SER A 91 -8.99 1.81 8.52
N ASN A 92 -9.65 2.53 7.62
CA ASN A 92 -10.37 3.77 7.92
C ASN A 92 -11.63 3.54 8.77
N SER A 93 -12.40 2.48 8.52
CA SER A 93 -13.62 2.19 9.29
C SER A 93 -13.35 1.98 10.80
N MET A 94 -12.14 1.62 11.18
CA MET A 94 -11.72 1.50 12.59
C MET A 94 -11.05 2.77 13.15
N LYS A 95 -10.66 3.71 12.29
CA LYS A 95 -10.12 5.01 12.75
C LYS A 95 -11.19 5.85 13.45
N ASP A 96 -12.46 5.63 13.14
CA ASP A 96 -13.61 6.38 13.72
C ASP A 96 -13.93 6.00 15.18
N PHE A 97 -13.44 4.87 15.68
CA PHE A 97 -13.63 4.47 17.08
C PHE A 97 -12.71 5.18 18.09
N SER A 98 -11.75 5.97 17.65
CA SER A 98 -10.84 6.72 18.53
C SER A 98 -11.29 8.17 18.67
N ILE A 99 -11.97 8.51 19.75
CA ILE A 99 -12.54 9.84 20.10
C ILE A 99 -11.48 10.95 20.25
N ARG A 100 -10.18 10.68 20.17
CA ARG A 100 -9.14 11.71 20.23
C ARG A 100 -8.17 11.61 19.05
N LYS A 101 -8.35 12.54 18.11
CA LYS A 101 -7.51 12.76 16.92
C LYS A 101 -6.09 13.22 17.31
N ARG A 102 -5.19 12.29 17.60
CA ARG A 102 -3.77 12.51 17.30
C ARG A 102 -3.40 11.56 16.15
N LYS A 103 -3.55 12.10 14.93
CA LYS A 103 -3.14 11.43 13.71
C LYS A 103 -1.61 11.57 13.61
N THR A 104 -0.89 10.51 13.94
CA THR A 104 0.53 10.38 13.63
C THR A 104 0.70 9.04 12.93
N ASP A 105 1.47 9.01 11.85
CA ASP A 105 1.70 7.84 11.00
C ASP A 105 2.16 6.61 11.83
N ARG A 106 2.92 6.84 12.92
CA ARG A 106 3.30 5.81 13.89
C ARG A 106 2.11 5.13 14.59
N VAL A 107 1.03 5.89 14.85
CA VAL A 107 -0.19 5.35 15.47
C VAL A 107 -0.94 4.48 14.46
N ASP A 108 -0.89 4.82 13.18
CA ASP A 108 -1.60 4.05 12.15
C ASP A 108 -0.88 2.71 11.87
N ALA A 109 0.46 2.67 11.85
CA ALA A 109 1.24 1.43 11.82
C ALA A 109 0.95 0.51 13.02
N PHE A 110 0.87 1.07 14.23
CA PHE A 110 0.47 0.32 15.43
C PHE A 110 -0.94 -0.26 15.30
N LYS A 111 -1.90 0.53 14.81
CA LYS A 111 -3.29 0.07 14.62
C LYS A 111 -3.37 -1.09 13.63
N LEU A 112 -2.63 -1.04 12.51
CA LEU A 112 -2.58 -2.14 11.54
C LEU A 112 -2.13 -3.45 12.19
N ALA A 113 -1.07 -3.41 13.00
CA ALA A 113 -0.61 -4.58 13.74
C ALA A 113 -1.66 -5.09 14.74
N MET A 114 -2.35 -4.18 15.46
CA MET A 114 -3.42 -4.53 16.39
C MET A 114 -4.66 -5.10 15.68
N MET A 115 -5.02 -4.60 14.51
CA MET A 115 -6.12 -5.15 13.69
C MET A 115 -5.90 -6.63 13.35
N TYR A 116 -4.67 -7.03 13.07
CA TYR A 116 -4.32 -8.44 12.89
C TYR A 116 -4.58 -9.27 14.16
N ARG A 117 -4.18 -8.75 15.32
CA ARG A 117 -4.39 -9.40 16.61
C ARG A 117 -5.86 -9.62 16.95
N THR A 118 -6.69 -8.62 16.65
CA THR A 118 -8.15 -8.68 16.91
C THR A 118 -8.93 -9.46 15.85
N LYS A 119 -8.24 -10.04 14.84
CA LYS A 119 -8.85 -10.76 13.71
C LYS A 119 -9.90 -9.94 12.94
N THR A 120 -9.80 -8.65 12.97
CA THR A 120 -10.72 -7.74 12.26
C THR A 120 -10.31 -7.49 10.80
N LEU A 121 -9.12 -7.99 10.40
CA LEU A 121 -8.62 -7.86 9.04
C LEU A 121 -9.25 -8.86 8.09
N ARG A 122 -9.64 -8.37 6.92
CA ARG A 122 -9.89 -9.19 5.74
C ARG A 122 -8.73 -8.99 4.77
N PRO A 123 -7.86 -10.01 4.57
CA PRO A 123 -6.75 -9.91 3.64
C PRO A 123 -7.25 -9.54 2.24
N SER A 124 -6.63 -8.55 1.62
CA SER A 124 -6.85 -8.27 0.21
C SER A 124 -6.07 -9.30 -0.61
N GLN A 125 -6.74 -9.96 -1.54
CA GLN A 125 -6.04 -10.84 -2.48
C GLN A 125 -5.15 -9.99 -3.37
N ILE A 126 -3.83 -10.20 -3.29
CA ILE A 126 -2.89 -9.61 -4.24
C ILE A 126 -2.93 -10.46 -5.49
N PRO A 127 -3.33 -9.88 -6.64
CA PRO A 127 -3.36 -10.63 -7.88
C PRO A 127 -1.95 -11.11 -8.25
N GLN A 128 -1.87 -12.27 -8.89
CA GLN A 128 -0.62 -12.77 -9.48
C GLN A 128 0.02 -11.71 -10.39
N THR A 129 1.34 -11.74 -10.52
CA THR A 129 2.12 -10.74 -11.28
C THR A 129 1.57 -10.52 -12.68
N ALA A 130 1.20 -11.57 -13.41
CA ALA A 130 0.60 -11.49 -14.74
C ALA A 130 -0.75 -10.75 -14.75
N THR A 131 -1.64 -11.04 -13.79
CA THR A 131 -2.94 -10.36 -13.66
C THR A 131 -2.76 -8.88 -13.31
N ARG A 132 -1.75 -8.55 -12.50
CA ARG A 132 -1.43 -7.17 -12.14
C ARG A 132 -0.89 -6.40 -13.34
N ALA A 133 0.02 -6.98 -14.11
CA ALA A 133 0.54 -6.39 -15.35
C ALA A 133 -0.59 -6.14 -16.36
N LEU A 134 -1.48 -7.11 -16.55
CA LEU A 134 -2.64 -6.97 -17.42
C LEU A 134 -3.55 -5.82 -16.96
N ARG A 135 -3.84 -5.71 -15.68
CA ARG A 135 -4.65 -4.60 -15.14
C ARG A 135 -3.99 -3.24 -15.39
N GLN A 136 -2.67 -3.13 -15.24
CA GLN A 136 -1.95 -1.89 -15.56
C GLN A 136 -2.05 -1.54 -17.04
N LEU A 137 -1.85 -2.49 -17.94
CA LEU A 137 -1.99 -2.29 -19.37
C LEU A 137 -3.42 -1.88 -19.76
N CYS A 138 -4.44 -2.51 -19.18
CA CYS A 138 -5.84 -2.14 -19.42
C CYS A 138 -6.15 -0.70 -18.95
N ARG A 139 -5.64 -0.29 -17.78
CA ARG A 139 -5.80 1.09 -17.30
C ARG A 139 -5.10 2.09 -18.21
N HIS A 140 -3.85 1.82 -18.57
CA HIS A 140 -3.09 2.68 -19.48
C HIS A 140 -3.76 2.81 -20.86
N ARG A 141 -4.27 1.70 -21.40
CA ARG A 141 -5.09 1.74 -22.62
C ARG A 141 -6.31 2.64 -22.48
N ALA A 142 -7.03 2.56 -21.35
CA ALA A 142 -8.20 3.41 -21.11
C ALA A 142 -7.81 4.90 -21.01
N GLU A 143 -6.71 5.23 -20.35
CA GLU A 143 -6.16 6.58 -20.29
C GLU A 143 -5.82 7.12 -21.68
N LEU A 144 -5.10 6.35 -22.49
CA LEU A 144 -4.76 6.74 -23.87
C LEU A 144 -6.01 6.97 -24.74
N LEU A 145 -7.06 6.16 -24.59
CA LEU A 145 -8.31 6.37 -25.32
C LEU A 145 -9.04 7.66 -24.91
N ASN A 146 -8.99 7.99 -23.62
CA ASN A 146 -9.53 9.26 -23.11
C ASN A 146 -8.72 10.46 -23.65
N ASP A 147 -7.40 10.35 -23.72
CA ASP A 147 -6.53 11.38 -24.29
C ASP A 147 -6.82 11.59 -25.77
N VAL A 148 -6.96 10.51 -26.55
CA VAL A 148 -7.35 10.58 -27.97
C VAL A 148 -8.68 11.30 -28.13
N SER A 149 -9.68 10.99 -27.30
CA SER A 149 -10.99 11.65 -27.34
C SER A 149 -10.88 13.14 -27.00
N SER A 150 -10.06 13.47 -25.99
CA SER A 150 -9.78 14.86 -25.61
C SER A 150 -9.12 15.65 -26.72
N TYR A 151 -8.11 15.07 -27.38
CA TYR A 151 -7.43 15.73 -28.53
C TYR A 151 -8.35 15.89 -29.73
N LYS A 152 -9.19 14.90 -30.04
CA LYS A 152 -10.21 15.02 -31.08
C LYS A 152 -11.15 16.19 -30.82
N ASN A 153 -11.67 16.30 -29.59
CA ASN A 153 -12.57 17.39 -29.20
C ASN A 153 -11.87 18.77 -29.32
N ARG A 154 -10.61 18.88 -28.91
CA ARG A 154 -9.81 20.10 -29.04
C ARG A 154 -9.58 20.46 -30.50
N LEU A 155 -9.26 19.46 -31.35
CA LEU A 155 -9.10 19.68 -32.78
C LEU A 155 -10.40 20.17 -33.44
N THR A 156 -11.53 19.52 -33.12
CA THR A 156 -12.86 19.95 -33.61
C THR A 156 -13.14 21.40 -33.23
N ALA A 157 -12.93 21.74 -31.95
CA ALA A 157 -13.16 23.11 -31.45
C ALA A 157 -12.26 24.14 -32.14
N LEU A 158 -11.03 23.78 -32.50
CA LEU A 158 -10.15 24.66 -33.30
C LEU A 158 -10.63 24.80 -34.77
N LEU A 159 -11.06 23.69 -35.37
CA LEU A 159 -11.59 23.70 -36.73
C LEU A 159 -12.88 24.53 -36.82
N ASP A 160 -13.78 24.40 -35.85
CA ASP A 160 -15.00 25.22 -35.80
C ASP A 160 -14.71 26.72 -35.75
N GLN A 161 -13.59 27.14 -35.13
CA GLN A 161 -13.18 28.53 -35.01
C GLN A 161 -12.43 29.03 -36.25
N THR A 162 -11.60 28.17 -36.85
CA THR A 162 -10.69 28.58 -37.94
C THR A 162 -11.21 28.26 -39.33
N PHE A 163 -12.04 27.23 -39.46
CA PHE A 163 -12.60 26.78 -40.74
C PHE A 163 -14.06 26.31 -40.57
N PRO A 164 -15.01 27.25 -40.32
CA PRO A 164 -16.42 26.91 -40.15
C PRO A 164 -16.98 26.15 -41.36
N GLY A 165 -17.63 25.01 -41.14
CA GLY A 165 -18.22 24.19 -42.21
C GLY A 165 -17.25 23.17 -42.81
N TYR A 166 -16.11 22.89 -42.16
CA TYR A 166 -15.15 21.87 -42.63
C TYR A 166 -15.79 20.46 -42.76
N ASP A 167 -16.82 20.18 -41.96
CA ASP A 167 -17.62 18.95 -41.96
C ASP A 167 -18.40 18.71 -43.27
N LYS A 168 -18.54 19.75 -44.11
CA LYS A 168 -19.16 19.65 -45.41
C LYS A 168 -18.16 19.42 -46.57
N VAL A 169 -16.87 19.49 -46.24
CA VAL A 169 -15.78 19.39 -47.21
C VAL A 169 -15.04 18.05 -47.08
N PHE A 170 -15.01 17.48 -45.89
CA PHE A 170 -14.38 16.21 -45.54
C PHE A 170 -15.41 15.28 -44.91
#